data_6558023251140ee3c18f5fd6a52fc5b1
#
_entry.id   6558023251140ee3c18f5fd6a52fc5b1
#
_cell.length_a   1.000
_cell.length_b   1.000
_cell.length_c   1.000
_cell.angle_alpha   90.00
_cell.angle_beta   90.00
_cell.angle_gamma   90.00
#
_symmetry.space_group_name_H-M   'P 1'
#
loop_
_entity.id
_entity.type
_entity.pdbx_description
1 polymer ?
#
loop_
_entity_poly.entity_id
_entity_poly.type
_entity_poly.pdbx_seq_one_letter_code
_entity_poly.pdbx_strand_id
1 'polypeptide(L)'
;MKMIFREKFAGAAALVLSCALFAAASARADEIKVVTSGAFTAAYLDLTPEYERATHDKLMTEFGPSMGTTHNAIPVRLERGEEIDVVIMAVPALDALIKQGKIRADSRVDLVKSYIGMAVKAGAPKPDISTVEALKHTLLAAKSIGYSDSASGVYLSTELFPKLGIADRIKNKARKIEADPVGGFVANGEV
;
A
#
# COMPACT_ATOMS: atom_id res chain seq x y z
N MET A 1 18.67 58.24 55.70
CA MET A 1 17.60 58.10 54.66
C MET A 1 18.25 57.55 53.41
N LYS A 2 18.39 56.23 53.33
CA LYS A 2 18.86 55.44 52.19
C LYS A 2 18.43 54.00 52.42
N MET A 3 17.61 53.56 51.61
CA MET A 3 17.36 52.16 51.20
C MET A 3 15.87 51.99 50.89
N ILE A 4 15.49 52.04 49.68
CA ILE A 4 14.33 51.36 49.07
C ILE A 4 14.49 51.61 47.54
N PHE A 5 15.25 50.76 46.81
CA PHE A 5 15.18 50.63 45.36
C PHE A 5 16.04 49.42 44.88
N ARG A 6 15.72 48.19 45.33
CA ARG A 6 16.46 47.02 44.82
C ARG A 6 15.64 45.75 44.60
N GLU A 7 14.33 45.76 44.78
CA GLU A 7 13.54 44.50 44.70
C GLU A 7 12.60 44.40 43.50
N LYS A 8 12.56 45.34 42.59
CA LYS A 8 11.59 45.31 41.47
C LYS A 8 12.11 44.73 40.15
N PHE A 9 13.42 44.39 40.02
CA PHE A 9 13.97 43.83 38.79
C PHE A 9 14.16 42.31 38.77
N ALA A 10 14.07 41.63 39.89
CA ALA A 10 14.26 40.18 39.95
C ALA A 10 13.01 39.40 39.45
N GLY A 11 11.79 39.97 39.53
CA GLY A 11 10.57 39.31 39.14
C GLY A 11 10.33 39.25 37.61
N ALA A 12 10.82 40.24 36.87
CA ALA A 12 10.59 40.29 35.41
C ALA A 12 11.47 39.30 34.62
N ALA A 13 12.71 39.06 35.11
CA ALA A 13 13.63 38.12 34.45
C ALA A 13 13.21 36.66 34.61
N ALA A 14 12.59 36.31 35.75
CA ALA A 14 12.08 34.93 36.00
C ALA A 14 10.87 34.60 35.14
N LEU A 15 10.01 35.57 34.84
CA LEU A 15 8.81 35.34 34.01
C LEU A 15 9.13 35.13 32.52
N VAL A 16 10.12 35.83 31.99
CA VAL A 16 10.57 35.68 30.59
C VAL A 16 11.29 34.35 30.36
N LEU A 17 12.04 33.86 31.36
CA LEU A 17 12.71 32.56 31.24
C LEU A 17 11.74 31.40 31.34
N SER A 18 10.62 31.52 32.08
CA SER A 18 9.57 30.50 32.18
C SER A 18 8.77 30.36 30.88
N CYS A 19 8.52 31.46 30.14
CA CYS A 19 7.85 31.39 28.81
C CYS A 19 8.73 30.79 27.71
N ALA A 20 10.06 30.95 27.79
CA ALA A 20 10.98 30.37 26.82
C ALA A 20 11.12 28.84 26.95
N LEU A 21 10.89 28.29 28.15
CA LEU A 21 10.91 26.83 28.38
C LEU A 21 9.65 26.10 27.88
N PHE A 22 8.52 26.81 27.73
CA PHE A 22 7.28 26.23 27.18
C PHE A 22 7.23 26.24 25.65
N ALA A 23 8.06 27.02 24.98
CA ALA A 23 8.12 27.08 23.50
C ALA A 23 8.97 25.97 22.85
N ALA A 24 9.68 25.20 23.64
CA ALA A 24 10.39 24.00 23.17
C ALA A 24 9.56 22.72 23.34
N ALA A 25 8.27 22.78 23.02
CA ALA A 25 7.56 21.57 22.63
C ALA A 25 8.21 21.13 21.32
N SER A 26 9.25 20.30 21.43
CA SER A 26 9.90 19.65 20.29
C SER A 26 8.78 19.07 19.44
N ALA A 27 8.61 19.55 18.21
CA ALA A 27 7.88 18.83 17.20
C ALA A 27 8.59 17.47 17.09
N ARG A 28 8.07 16.48 17.82
CA ARG A 28 8.59 15.13 17.77
C ARG A 28 8.12 14.60 16.44
N ALA A 29 9.04 14.27 15.56
CA ALA A 29 8.73 13.54 14.37
C ALA A 29 8.05 12.23 14.79
N ASP A 30 6.83 11.99 14.33
CA ASP A 30 6.15 10.74 14.58
C ASP A 30 6.61 9.69 13.56
N GLU A 31 6.78 8.45 14.02
CA GLU A 31 6.97 7.30 13.14
C GLU A 31 5.59 6.73 12.79
N ILE A 32 5.23 6.78 11.50
CA ILE A 32 3.95 6.29 10.99
C ILE A 32 4.20 4.98 10.24
N LYS A 33 3.64 3.89 10.74
CA LYS A 33 3.75 2.56 10.12
C LYS A 33 2.74 2.42 8.99
N VAL A 34 3.23 2.34 7.75
CA VAL A 34 2.41 2.24 6.54
C VAL A 34 2.61 0.89 5.89
N VAL A 35 1.53 0.17 5.60
CA VAL A 35 1.58 -1.02 4.75
C VAL A 35 0.80 -0.77 3.47
N THR A 36 1.48 -0.85 2.32
CA THR A 36 0.87 -0.59 1.01
C THR A 36 0.90 -1.80 0.09
N SER A 37 -0.17 -1.99 -0.68
CA SER A 37 -0.22 -2.98 -1.74
C SER A 37 0.27 -2.41 -3.08
N GLY A 38 0.64 -3.29 -4.03
CA GLY A 38 1.41 -2.94 -5.21
C GLY A 38 0.85 -1.86 -6.13
N ALA A 39 -0.48 -1.70 -6.22
CA ALA A 39 -1.10 -0.82 -7.21
C ALA A 39 -0.74 0.68 -7.05
N PHE A 40 -0.46 1.13 -5.84
CA PHE A 40 -0.13 2.54 -5.53
C PHE A 40 1.36 2.74 -5.22
N THR A 41 2.17 1.69 -5.21
CA THR A 41 3.55 1.72 -4.73
C THR A 41 4.40 2.79 -5.39
N ALA A 42 4.39 2.90 -6.73
CA ALA A 42 5.23 3.88 -7.43
C ALA A 42 4.89 5.32 -7.03
N ALA A 43 3.61 5.69 -7.10
CA ALA A 43 3.16 7.02 -6.69
C ALA A 43 3.42 7.28 -5.19
N TYR A 44 3.23 6.27 -4.34
CA TYR A 44 3.51 6.38 -2.91
C TYR A 44 4.99 6.69 -2.65
N LEU A 45 5.90 5.96 -3.30
CA LEU A 45 7.34 6.17 -3.13
C LEU A 45 7.80 7.55 -3.63
N ASP A 46 7.19 8.06 -4.70
CA ASP A 46 7.46 9.41 -5.20
C ASP A 46 6.98 10.50 -4.23
N LEU A 47 5.85 10.29 -3.56
CA LEU A 47 5.23 11.27 -2.64
C LEU A 47 5.84 11.23 -1.23
N THR A 48 6.36 10.08 -0.78
CA THR A 48 6.90 9.89 0.58
C THR A 48 7.93 10.95 0.96
N PRO A 49 8.98 11.25 0.15
CA PRO A 49 10.00 12.24 0.54
C PRO A 49 9.44 13.67 0.66
N GLU A 50 8.39 13.99 -0.09
CA GLU A 50 7.73 15.31 0.00
C GLU A 50 6.92 15.43 1.29
N TYR A 51 6.15 14.39 1.63
CA TYR A 51 5.41 14.33 2.88
C TYR A 51 6.34 14.43 4.10
N GLU A 52 7.39 13.61 4.18
CA GLU A 52 8.34 13.61 5.28
C GLU A 52 9.03 14.98 5.45
N ARG A 53 9.34 15.67 4.35
CA ARG A 53 9.90 17.03 4.41
C ARG A 53 8.89 18.07 4.91
N ALA A 54 7.62 17.90 4.56
CA ALA A 54 6.57 18.87 4.91
C ALA A 54 6.10 18.74 6.36
N THR A 55 6.00 17.50 6.87
CA THR A 55 5.46 17.20 8.20
C THR A 55 6.52 16.98 9.26
N HIS A 56 7.73 16.64 8.86
CA HIS A 56 8.83 16.13 9.70
C HIS A 56 8.55 14.73 10.30
N ASP A 57 7.46 14.07 9.92
CA ASP A 57 7.20 12.69 10.30
C ASP A 57 8.03 11.71 9.48
N LYS A 58 8.17 10.47 9.98
CA LYS A 58 8.87 9.39 9.31
C LYS A 58 7.91 8.28 8.90
N LEU A 59 7.89 7.92 7.61
CA LEU A 59 7.06 6.83 7.13
C LEU A 59 7.84 5.50 7.16
N MET A 60 7.45 4.62 8.08
CA MET A 60 7.96 3.26 8.20
C MET A 60 7.17 2.36 7.26
N THR A 61 7.65 2.23 6.02
CA THR A 61 6.89 1.61 4.93
C THR A 61 7.21 0.14 4.75
N GLU A 62 6.18 -0.68 4.68
CA GLU A 62 6.25 -2.08 4.31
C GLU A 62 5.26 -2.42 3.20
N PHE A 63 5.47 -3.55 2.53
CA PHE A 63 4.68 -3.97 1.38
C PHE A 63 4.01 -5.32 1.64
N GLY A 64 2.78 -5.45 1.15
CA GLY A 64 2.04 -6.70 1.24
C GLY A 64 0.83 -6.73 0.34
N PRO A 65 0.37 -7.92 -0.09
CA PRO A 65 -0.83 -8.02 -0.90
C PRO A 65 -2.08 -7.59 -0.13
N SER A 66 -3.03 -6.99 -0.84
CA SER A 66 -4.33 -6.58 -0.27
C SER A 66 -5.17 -7.76 0.19
N MET A 67 -4.94 -8.94 -0.35
CA MET A 67 -5.69 -10.18 -0.12
C MET A 67 -4.70 -11.35 -0.08
N GLY A 68 -5.20 -12.53 0.25
CA GLY A 68 -4.38 -13.75 0.31
C GLY A 68 -4.06 -14.16 1.74
N THR A 69 -3.32 -15.27 1.86
CA THR A 69 -3.00 -15.93 3.13
C THR A 69 -1.50 -15.95 3.44
N THR A 70 -0.69 -15.29 2.62
CA THR A 70 0.75 -15.18 2.84
C THR A 70 1.05 -14.36 4.10
N HIS A 71 2.17 -14.61 4.73
CA HIS A 71 2.53 -13.98 6.01
C HIS A 71 2.60 -12.45 5.93
N ASN A 72 2.90 -11.89 4.76
CA ASN A 72 2.99 -10.45 4.50
C ASN A 72 1.68 -9.84 4.00
N ALA A 73 0.61 -10.63 3.78
CA ALA A 73 -0.70 -10.11 3.38
C ALA A 73 -1.26 -9.19 4.47
N ILE A 74 -1.79 -8.02 4.06
CA ILE A 74 -2.33 -7.02 4.99
C ILE A 74 -3.37 -7.62 5.97
N PRO A 75 -4.34 -8.43 5.51
CA PRO A 75 -5.29 -9.06 6.43
C PRO A 75 -4.63 -9.95 7.48
N VAL A 76 -3.62 -10.75 7.08
CA VAL A 76 -2.90 -11.66 7.97
C VAL A 76 -2.06 -10.89 9.00
N ARG A 77 -1.45 -9.78 8.60
CA ARG A 77 -0.71 -8.88 9.50
C ARG A 77 -1.62 -8.29 10.59
N LEU A 78 -2.78 -7.77 10.18
CA LEU A 78 -3.78 -7.22 11.12
C LEU A 78 -4.39 -8.30 12.02
N GLU A 79 -4.56 -9.53 11.53
CA GLU A 79 -5.09 -10.64 12.32
C GLU A 79 -4.14 -11.06 13.45
N ARG A 80 -2.83 -11.07 13.20
CA ARG A 80 -1.83 -11.35 14.25
C ARG A 80 -1.56 -10.17 15.19
N GLY A 81 -2.30 -9.05 15.05
CA GLY A 81 -2.20 -7.89 15.92
C GLY A 81 -0.98 -7.01 15.67
N GLU A 82 -0.45 -7.02 14.45
CA GLU A 82 0.64 -6.11 14.08
C GLU A 82 0.15 -4.66 14.12
N GLU A 83 0.92 -3.79 14.78
CA GLU A 83 0.63 -2.37 14.85
C GLU A 83 0.89 -1.72 13.49
N ILE A 84 -0.17 -1.27 12.85
CA ILE A 84 -0.16 -0.58 11.55
C ILE A 84 -1.04 0.66 11.67
N ASP A 85 -0.49 1.82 11.37
CA ASP A 85 -1.22 3.09 11.46
C ASP A 85 -2.03 3.35 10.19
N VAL A 86 -1.46 3.04 9.02
CA VAL A 86 -2.09 3.29 7.72
C VAL A 86 -1.97 2.07 6.81
N VAL A 87 -3.07 1.68 6.18
CA VAL A 87 -3.06 0.68 5.10
C VAL A 87 -3.50 1.30 3.78
N ILE A 88 -2.78 1.01 2.69
CA ILE A 88 -3.15 1.38 1.32
C ILE A 88 -3.41 0.09 0.54
N MET A 89 -4.68 -0.18 0.24
CA MET A 89 -5.08 -1.49 -0.26
C MET A 89 -6.31 -1.44 -1.17
N ALA A 90 -6.63 -2.56 -1.80
CA ALA A 90 -7.79 -2.67 -2.67
C ALA A 90 -9.11 -2.57 -1.89
N VAL A 91 -10.06 -1.79 -2.42
CA VAL A 91 -11.36 -1.47 -1.78
C VAL A 91 -12.11 -2.72 -1.29
N PRO A 92 -12.30 -3.81 -2.07
CA PRO A 92 -13.06 -4.97 -1.58
C PRO A 92 -12.47 -5.60 -0.31
N ALA A 93 -11.14 -5.62 -0.20
CA ALA A 93 -10.46 -6.14 0.98
C ALA A 93 -10.52 -5.16 2.16
N LEU A 94 -10.40 -3.85 1.88
CA LEU A 94 -10.57 -2.81 2.90
C LEU A 94 -11.97 -2.86 3.51
N ASP A 95 -13.01 -2.96 2.70
CA ASP A 95 -14.40 -3.06 3.16
C ASP A 95 -14.65 -4.30 4.03
N ALA A 96 -14.00 -5.43 3.70
CA ALA A 96 -14.07 -6.63 4.51
C ALA A 96 -13.42 -6.42 5.89
N LEU A 97 -12.27 -5.76 5.96
CA LEU A 97 -11.58 -5.46 7.22
C LEU A 97 -12.32 -4.42 8.07
N ILE A 98 -12.96 -3.44 7.45
CA ILE A 98 -13.85 -2.48 8.14
C ILE A 98 -15.04 -3.23 8.79
N LYS A 99 -15.69 -4.13 8.05
CA LYS A 99 -16.80 -4.96 8.58
C LYS A 99 -16.38 -5.85 9.75
N GLN A 100 -15.13 -6.27 9.77
CA GLN A 100 -14.54 -7.05 10.86
C GLN A 100 -14.08 -6.18 12.05
N GLY A 101 -14.21 -4.86 11.98
CA GLY A 101 -13.75 -3.93 13.02
C GLY A 101 -12.23 -3.81 13.14
N LYS A 102 -11.48 -4.24 12.11
CA LYS A 102 -10.01 -4.14 12.07
C LYS A 102 -9.52 -2.78 11.60
N ILE A 103 -10.36 -2.03 10.90
CA ILE A 103 -10.06 -0.70 10.37
C ILE A 103 -11.24 0.23 10.68
N ARG A 104 -10.95 1.47 11.02
CA ARG A 104 -11.93 2.51 11.28
C ARG A 104 -12.69 2.88 10.00
N ALA A 105 -14.02 2.81 10.04
CA ALA A 105 -14.85 3.08 8.87
C ALA A 105 -14.80 4.55 8.42
N ASP A 106 -14.66 5.47 9.37
CA ASP A 106 -14.61 6.92 9.14
C ASP A 106 -13.26 7.43 8.60
N SER A 107 -12.24 6.56 8.53
CA SER A 107 -10.89 6.90 8.05
C SER A 107 -10.64 6.56 6.59
N ARG A 108 -11.62 5.96 5.88
CA ARG A 108 -11.46 5.56 4.48
C ARG A 108 -11.38 6.75 3.53
N VAL A 109 -10.36 6.74 2.67
CA VAL A 109 -10.18 7.68 1.56
C VAL A 109 -9.88 6.91 0.28
N ASP A 110 -10.60 7.19 -0.80
CA ASP A 110 -10.34 6.60 -2.11
C ASP A 110 -9.24 7.41 -2.82
N LEU A 111 -8.06 6.79 -3.05
CA LEU A 111 -6.89 7.47 -3.61
C LEU A 111 -6.83 7.39 -5.13
N VAL A 112 -7.00 6.19 -5.71
CA VAL A 112 -6.81 5.94 -7.14
C VAL A 112 -7.74 4.85 -7.67
N LYS A 113 -7.92 4.83 -9.00
CA LYS A 113 -8.44 3.67 -9.73
C LYS A 113 -7.27 2.95 -10.39
N SER A 114 -7.16 1.65 -10.13
CA SER A 114 -6.14 0.80 -10.73
C SER A 114 -6.76 -0.18 -11.73
N TYR A 115 -6.09 -0.37 -12.86
CA TYR A 115 -6.48 -1.33 -13.89
C TYR A 115 -5.51 -2.51 -13.91
N ILE A 116 -6.01 -3.68 -14.26
CA ILE A 116 -5.17 -4.86 -14.47
C ILE A 116 -4.54 -4.75 -15.86
N GLY A 117 -3.21 -4.76 -15.91
CA GLY A 117 -2.44 -4.78 -17.14
C GLY A 117 -1.92 -6.19 -17.44
N MET A 118 -1.57 -6.42 -18.71
CA MET A 118 -0.85 -7.61 -19.16
C MET A 118 0.59 -7.22 -19.48
N ALA A 119 1.55 -7.99 -18.97
CA ALA A 119 2.95 -7.88 -19.28
C ALA A 119 3.44 -9.12 -20.02
N VAL A 120 4.40 -8.93 -20.90
CA VAL A 120 5.16 -10.01 -21.57
C VAL A 120 6.64 -9.76 -21.37
N LYS A 121 7.47 -10.79 -21.55
CA LYS A 121 8.92 -10.67 -21.46
C LYS A 121 9.42 -9.55 -22.40
N ALA A 122 10.42 -8.80 -21.97
CA ALA A 122 11.03 -7.75 -22.78
C ALA A 122 11.50 -8.30 -24.13
N GLY A 123 11.15 -7.61 -25.22
CA GLY A 123 11.43 -8.04 -26.61
C GLY A 123 10.41 -9.03 -27.19
N ALA A 124 9.51 -9.60 -26.40
CA ALA A 124 8.44 -10.42 -26.94
C ALA A 124 7.35 -9.55 -27.62
N PRO A 125 6.68 -10.05 -28.68
CA PRO A 125 5.57 -9.36 -29.30
C PRO A 125 4.46 -9.07 -28.28
N LYS A 126 3.94 -7.84 -28.30
CA LYS A 126 2.77 -7.49 -27.48
C LYS A 126 1.53 -8.13 -28.07
N PRO A 127 0.80 -8.97 -27.30
CA PRO A 127 -0.41 -9.59 -27.81
C PRO A 127 -1.54 -8.58 -27.93
N ASP A 128 -2.47 -8.84 -28.83
CA ASP A 128 -3.71 -8.07 -28.91
C ASP A 128 -4.65 -8.44 -27.77
N ILE A 129 -5.04 -7.44 -26.99
CA ILE A 129 -6.01 -7.52 -25.90
C ILE A 129 -7.05 -6.39 -25.99
N SER A 130 -7.23 -5.81 -27.17
CA SER A 130 -8.09 -4.66 -27.41
C SER A 130 -9.59 -4.96 -27.26
N THR A 131 -9.96 -6.22 -27.41
CA THR A 131 -11.35 -6.70 -27.24
C THR A 131 -11.40 -7.91 -26.28
N VAL A 132 -12.58 -8.23 -25.79
CA VAL A 132 -12.78 -9.42 -24.94
C VAL A 132 -12.39 -10.70 -25.68
N GLU A 133 -12.74 -10.83 -26.97
CA GLU A 133 -12.39 -11.99 -27.79
C GLU A 133 -10.88 -12.06 -28.05
N ALA A 134 -10.23 -10.94 -28.33
CA ALA A 134 -8.77 -10.87 -28.50
C ALA A 134 -8.05 -11.28 -27.19
N LEU A 135 -8.50 -10.77 -26.04
CA LEU A 135 -7.98 -11.18 -24.73
C LEU A 135 -8.14 -12.67 -24.49
N LYS A 136 -9.35 -13.22 -24.75
CA LYS A 136 -9.63 -14.65 -24.63
C LYS A 136 -8.72 -15.49 -25.52
N HIS A 137 -8.58 -15.11 -26.77
CA HIS A 137 -7.69 -15.78 -27.71
C HIS A 137 -6.22 -15.76 -27.22
N THR A 138 -5.75 -14.59 -26.77
CA THR A 138 -4.39 -14.41 -26.23
C THR A 138 -4.15 -15.32 -25.02
N LEU A 139 -5.08 -15.35 -24.05
CA LEU A 139 -4.95 -16.21 -22.87
C LEU A 139 -4.97 -17.71 -23.25
N LEU A 140 -5.77 -18.11 -24.22
CA LEU A 140 -5.81 -19.49 -24.70
C LEU A 140 -4.54 -19.87 -25.47
N ALA A 141 -3.92 -18.95 -26.22
CA ALA A 141 -2.70 -19.17 -26.99
C ALA A 141 -1.42 -19.10 -26.13
N ALA A 142 -1.44 -18.41 -25.01
CA ALA A 142 -0.28 -18.28 -24.12
C ALA A 142 0.26 -19.66 -23.70
N LYS A 143 1.57 -19.80 -23.63
CA LYS A 143 2.24 -21.02 -23.13
C LYS A 143 2.09 -21.15 -21.60
N SER A 144 2.21 -20.01 -20.90
CA SER A 144 2.03 -19.88 -19.44
C SER A 144 1.37 -18.56 -19.11
N ILE A 145 0.74 -18.47 -17.96
CA ILE A 145 0.07 -17.28 -17.45
C ILE A 145 0.42 -17.15 -15.96
N GLY A 146 1.06 -16.04 -15.57
CA GLY A 146 1.27 -15.71 -14.17
C GLY A 146 0.26 -14.68 -13.69
N TYR A 147 -0.27 -14.84 -12.48
CA TYR A 147 -1.10 -13.85 -11.81
C TYR A 147 -0.83 -13.83 -10.30
N SER A 148 -1.08 -12.69 -9.65
CA SER A 148 -0.78 -12.53 -8.23
C SER A 148 -1.78 -13.24 -7.32
N ASP A 149 -1.43 -13.41 -6.06
CA ASP A 149 -2.33 -13.80 -4.99
C ASP A 149 -3.14 -12.61 -4.39
N SER A 150 -2.91 -11.39 -4.88
CA SER A 150 -3.60 -10.18 -4.45
C SER A 150 -4.94 -9.98 -5.18
N ALA A 151 -5.59 -8.82 -4.95
CA ALA A 151 -6.92 -8.50 -5.45
C ALA A 151 -7.09 -8.71 -6.97
N SER A 152 -6.08 -8.36 -7.77
CA SER A 152 -6.10 -8.58 -9.23
C SER A 152 -6.14 -10.06 -9.59
N GLY A 153 -5.32 -10.88 -8.95
CA GLY A 153 -5.28 -12.31 -9.22
C GLY A 153 -6.51 -13.05 -8.72
N VAL A 154 -7.08 -12.63 -7.60
CA VAL A 154 -8.37 -13.13 -7.11
C VAL A 154 -9.45 -12.85 -8.16
N TYR A 155 -9.57 -11.60 -8.63
CA TYR A 155 -10.52 -11.24 -9.69
C TYR A 155 -10.32 -12.07 -10.97
N LEU A 156 -9.06 -12.23 -11.42
CA LEU A 156 -8.75 -13.02 -12.62
C LEU A 156 -9.24 -14.47 -12.47
N SER A 157 -8.91 -15.12 -11.36
CA SER A 157 -9.16 -16.54 -11.15
C SER A 157 -10.61 -16.85 -10.78
N THR A 158 -11.27 -16.00 -10.01
CA THR A 158 -12.64 -16.27 -9.51
C THR A 158 -13.74 -15.66 -10.37
N GLU A 159 -13.41 -14.64 -11.18
CA GLU A 159 -14.40 -13.96 -11.99
C GLU A 159 -14.08 -13.95 -13.49
N LEU A 160 -12.93 -13.40 -13.89
CA LEU A 160 -12.65 -13.16 -15.31
C LEU A 160 -12.50 -14.46 -16.11
N PHE A 161 -11.67 -15.39 -15.65
CA PHE A 161 -11.46 -16.67 -16.37
C PHE A 161 -12.74 -17.50 -16.47
N PRO A 162 -13.58 -17.63 -15.42
CA PRO A 162 -14.91 -18.22 -15.54
C PRO A 162 -15.84 -17.48 -16.52
N LYS A 163 -15.91 -16.13 -16.43
CA LYS A 163 -16.75 -15.32 -17.35
C LYS A 163 -16.36 -15.46 -18.82
N LEU A 164 -15.06 -15.63 -19.09
CA LEU A 164 -14.55 -15.89 -20.44
C LEU A 164 -14.77 -17.35 -20.89
N GLY A 165 -15.18 -18.22 -20.00
CA GLY A 165 -15.36 -19.66 -20.29
C GLY A 165 -14.06 -20.39 -20.58
N ILE A 166 -12.93 -19.96 -19.98
CA ILE A 166 -11.60 -20.52 -20.25
C ILE A 166 -10.92 -21.13 -19.02
N ALA A 167 -11.52 -21.02 -17.83
CA ALA A 167 -10.89 -21.42 -16.57
C ALA A 167 -10.31 -22.86 -16.64
N ASP A 168 -11.09 -23.84 -17.07
CA ASP A 168 -10.63 -25.23 -17.21
C ASP A 168 -9.57 -25.43 -18.28
N ARG A 169 -9.62 -24.62 -19.34
CA ARG A 169 -8.69 -24.75 -20.50
C ARG A 169 -7.31 -24.21 -20.17
N ILE A 170 -7.20 -23.26 -19.22
CA ILE A 170 -5.94 -22.63 -18.85
C ILE A 170 -5.38 -23.12 -17.51
N LYS A 171 -6.12 -23.90 -16.72
CA LYS A 171 -5.74 -24.31 -15.36
C LYS A 171 -4.33 -24.92 -15.24
N ASN A 172 -3.89 -25.67 -16.25
CA ASN A 172 -2.59 -26.35 -16.22
C ASN A 172 -1.41 -25.42 -16.59
N LYS A 173 -1.70 -24.21 -17.07
CA LYS A 173 -0.71 -23.20 -17.47
C LYS A 173 -0.88 -21.85 -16.78
N ALA A 174 -1.93 -21.68 -16.01
CA ALA A 174 -2.20 -20.50 -15.20
C ALA A 174 -1.67 -20.73 -13.78
N ARG A 175 -0.64 -19.97 -13.41
CA ARG A 175 0.07 -20.10 -12.13
C ARG A 175 -0.19 -18.89 -11.26
N LYS A 176 -0.69 -19.13 -10.04
CA LYS A 176 -0.74 -18.12 -8.99
C LYS A 176 0.67 -17.94 -8.41
N ILE A 177 1.15 -16.71 -8.38
CA ILE A 177 2.43 -16.29 -7.80
C ILE A 177 2.11 -15.70 -6.42
N GLU A 178 2.66 -16.30 -5.38
CA GLU A 178 2.40 -15.92 -3.99
C GLU A 178 3.55 -15.11 -3.44
N ALA A 179 3.24 -14.06 -2.68
CA ALA A 179 4.16 -13.17 -1.97
C ALA A 179 5.12 -12.35 -2.83
N ASP A 180 5.34 -12.72 -4.10
CA ASP A 180 6.32 -12.09 -4.99
C ASP A 180 5.67 -11.30 -6.14
N PRO A 181 6.34 -10.27 -6.67
CA PRO A 181 5.88 -9.55 -7.86
C PRO A 181 5.88 -10.44 -9.11
N VAL A 182 4.74 -10.59 -9.77
CA VAL A 182 4.58 -11.39 -10.99
C VAL A 182 5.55 -10.96 -12.11
N GLY A 183 5.86 -9.66 -12.19
CA GLY A 183 6.75 -9.11 -13.20
C GLY A 183 8.16 -9.72 -13.20
N GLY A 184 8.68 -10.12 -12.02
CA GLY A 184 9.97 -10.80 -11.91
C GLY A 184 9.96 -12.16 -12.64
N PHE A 185 8.91 -12.95 -12.43
CA PHE A 185 8.73 -14.26 -13.08
C PHE A 185 8.62 -14.13 -14.62
N VAL A 186 7.92 -13.09 -15.10
CA VAL A 186 7.84 -12.79 -16.53
C VAL A 186 9.21 -12.40 -17.09
N ALA A 187 9.95 -11.54 -16.39
CA ALA A 187 11.28 -11.10 -16.82
C ALA A 187 12.28 -12.26 -16.92
N ASN A 188 12.23 -13.19 -15.96
CA ASN A 188 13.07 -14.38 -15.92
C ASN A 188 12.62 -15.47 -16.93
N GLY A 189 11.42 -15.35 -17.50
CA GLY A 189 10.86 -16.35 -18.42
C GLY A 189 10.32 -17.61 -17.73
N GLU A 190 9.93 -17.48 -16.48
CA GLU A 190 9.30 -18.57 -15.71
C GLU A 190 7.80 -18.70 -15.96
N VAL A 191 7.20 -17.62 -16.47
CA VAL A 191 5.80 -17.54 -16.92
C VAL A 191 5.69 -16.68 -18.16
#